data_85e5bcc7c82985e3b0472c04487c7848
#
_entry.id   85e5bcc7c82985e3b0472c04487c7848
#
_cell.length_a   1.000
_cell.length_b   1.000
_cell.length_c   1.000
_cell.angle_alpha   90.00
_cell.angle_beta   90.00
_cell.angle_gamma   90.00
#
_symmetry.space_group_name_H-M   'P 1'
#
loop_
_entity.id
_entity.type
_entity.pdbx_description
1 polymer ?
#
loop_
_entity_poly.entity_id
_entity_poly.type
_entity_poly.pdbx_seq_one_letter_code
_entity_poly.pdbx_strand_id
1 'polypeptide(L)'
;MSTASEASPLLRSPGALVAVLCITSVLGMLGFSSFPALLPEFQRDWGLSNTEAGWISGIFYAGYVVAVPLLVGSTDRVDPRRIYLLSFLISAAAALGYALLADGFWSALSFRALAGVGLAGGYMPGLKLLTDRVGGPRQSRYVAFYTAGFSLGTAFSFAFTGEVAAWLGWRGAFAGAALGPMIAFVLVVVLLRPAAAAEMGEAEARHTLDFRPVFRNRAAMAFILGYTGHTWELFALRSWLVAFLVQAAALAGESADIAQASWLSMVIVLVSTAASIYGAELATRSDRRRVIGRIMMLSVVTAALTGLSAGWPIYLVAALCLIYHMVIMGDSAALTGGAVATSAPGQRGATLAVHSILGFTGAFLGPLAVGAVLDLAGGETSRLAWGLAFLTMGAGSAAALVAIRRL
;
A
#
# COMPACT_ATOMS: atom_id res chain seq x y z
N MET A 1 15.47 35.48 -14.25
CA MET A 1 14.31 35.64 -15.16
C MET A 1 13.55 34.35 -15.16
N SER A 2 12.31 34.43 -14.68
CA SER A 2 11.44 33.27 -14.43
C SER A 2 10.99 32.63 -15.75
N THR A 3 11.38 31.42 -16.06
CA THR A 3 10.76 30.61 -17.10
C THR A 3 9.46 30.00 -16.59
N ALA A 4 8.45 30.83 -16.43
CA ALA A 4 7.07 30.38 -16.29
C ALA A 4 6.54 30.01 -17.69
N SER A 5 7.13 29.01 -18.31
CA SER A 5 6.71 28.47 -19.59
C SER A 5 6.33 27.00 -19.39
N GLU A 6 5.09 26.67 -19.81
CA GLU A 6 4.67 25.43 -20.43
C GLU A 6 3.78 24.46 -19.65
N ALA A 7 3.04 24.89 -18.64
CA ALA A 7 1.82 24.17 -18.29
C ALA A 7 0.74 24.40 -19.38
N SER A 8 -0.11 23.39 -19.63
CA SER A 8 -1.37 23.62 -20.35
C SER A 8 -2.06 24.84 -19.74
N PRO A 9 -2.77 25.68 -20.51
CA PRO A 9 -3.49 26.83 -19.97
C PRO A 9 -4.36 26.50 -18.75
N LEU A 10 -4.81 25.27 -18.63
CA LEU A 10 -5.59 24.71 -17.51
C LEU A 10 -4.73 24.45 -16.24
N LEU A 11 -3.42 24.28 -16.34
CA LEU A 11 -2.52 24.00 -15.21
C LEU A 11 -1.60 25.19 -14.85
N ARG A 12 -2.07 26.40 -15.05
CA ARG A 12 -1.29 27.62 -14.73
C ARG A 12 -0.99 27.78 -13.24
N SER A 13 -1.73 27.09 -12.35
CA SER A 13 -1.47 27.14 -10.91
C SER A 13 -0.82 25.84 -10.40
N PRO A 14 0.14 25.92 -9.48
CA PRO A 14 0.70 24.74 -8.82
C PRO A 14 -0.36 23.84 -8.16
N GLY A 15 -1.43 24.46 -7.63
CA GLY A 15 -2.53 23.72 -7.01
C GLY A 15 -3.31 22.85 -8.00
N ALA A 16 -3.54 23.31 -9.22
CA ALA A 16 -4.20 22.51 -10.26
C ALA A 16 -3.35 21.29 -10.68
N LEU A 17 -2.04 21.48 -10.84
CA LEU A 17 -1.11 20.39 -11.11
C LEU A 17 -1.14 19.32 -10.00
N VAL A 18 -1.07 19.77 -8.74
CA VAL A 18 -1.13 18.88 -7.56
C VAL A 18 -2.46 18.12 -7.55
N ALA A 19 -3.58 18.80 -7.79
CA ALA A 19 -4.90 18.16 -7.84
C ALA A 19 -4.96 17.07 -8.92
N VAL A 20 -4.45 17.35 -10.14
CA VAL A 20 -4.39 16.35 -11.22
C VAL A 20 -3.54 15.15 -10.82
N LEU A 21 -2.36 15.35 -10.23
CA LEU A 21 -1.49 14.25 -9.79
C LEU A 21 -2.11 13.44 -8.64
N CYS A 22 -2.79 14.08 -7.70
CA CYS A 22 -3.54 13.39 -6.64
C CYS A 22 -4.70 12.56 -7.21
N ILE A 23 -5.50 13.14 -8.10
CA ILE A 23 -6.63 12.45 -8.75
C ILE A 23 -6.13 11.24 -9.57
N THR A 24 -5.10 11.43 -10.39
CA THR A 24 -4.56 10.34 -11.22
C THR A 24 -3.89 9.26 -10.38
N SER A 25 -3.28 9.60 -9.23
CA SER A 25 -2.76 8.63 -8.27
C SER A 25 -3.87 7.77 -7.67
N VAL A 26 -4.97 8.38 -7.22
CA VAL A 26 -6.15 7.66 -6.67
C VAL A 26 -6.81 6.78 -7.72
N LEU A 27 -7.04 7.32 -8.93
CA LEU A 27 -7.60 6.57 -10.05
C LEU A 27 -6.72 5.38 -10.45
N GLY A 28 -5.39 5.57 -10.48
CA GLY A 28 -4.44 4.49 -10.78
C GLY A 28 -4.48 3.33 -9.78
N MET A 29 -5.01 3.58 -8.58
CA MET A 29 -5.13 2.57 -7.51
C MET A 29 -6.52 1.91 -7.43
N LEU A 30 -7.45 2.18 -8.37
CA LEU A 30 -8.82 1.69 -8.26
C LEU A 30 -8.91 0.15 -8.18
N GLY A 31 -7.96 -0.59 -8.75
CA GLY A 31 -7.85 -2.05 -8.67
C GLY A 31 -6.96 -2.57 -7.51
N PHE A 32 -6.43 -1.71 -6.65
CA PHE A 32 -5.45 -2.10 -5.63
C PHE A 32 -5.99 -3.15 -4.66
N SER A 33 -7.19 -2.94 -4.12
CA SER A 33 -7.84 -3.80 -3.14
C SER A 33 -8.78 -4.83 -3.78
N SER A 34 -8.86 -4.95 -5.12
CA SER A 34 -9.86 -5.79 -5.77
C SER A 34 -9.74 -7.26 -5.41
N PHE A 35 -8.52 -7.83 -5.36
CA PHE A 35 -8.36 -9.21 -4.93
C PHE A 35 -8.68 -9.40 -3.44
N PRO A 36 -8.13 -8.61 -2.49
CA PRO A 36 -8.52 -8.69 -1.08
C PRO A 36 -10.02 -8.53 -0.81
N ALA A 37 -10.69 -7.65 -1.53
CA ALA A 37 -12.13 -7.45 -1.37
C ALA A 37 -12.96 -8.67 -1.80
N LEU A 38 -12.51 -9.37 -2.83
CA LEU A 38 -13.19 -10.52 -3.44
C LEU A 38 -12.59 -11.87 -3.05
N LEU A 39 -11.66 -11.88 -2.09
CA LEU A 39 -10.97 -13.09 -1.67
C LEU A 39 -11.92 -14.23 -1.27
N PRO A 40 -13.02 -14.01 -0.50
CA PRO A 40 -13.96 -15.07 -0.17
C PRO A 40 -14.66 -15.67 -1.42
N GLU A 41 -14.90 -14.87 -2.45
CA GLU A 41 -15.49 -15.33 -3.71
C GLU A 41 -14.52 -16.22 -4.47
N PHE A 42 -13.25 -15.83 -4.58
CA PHE A 42 -12.23 -16.64 -5.25
C PHE A 42 -11.91 -17.93 -4.51
N GLN A 43 -11.91 -17.93 -3.17
CA GLN A 43 -11.76 -19.16 -2.40
C GLN A 43 -12.88 -20.15 -2.71
N ARG A 44 -14.12 -19.67 -2.77
CA ARG A 44 -15.29 -20.50 -3.09
C ARG A 44 -15.28 -20.99 -4.55
N ASP A 45 -15.04 -20.07 -5.50
CA ASP A 45 -15.23 -20.34 -6.94
C ASP A 45 -14.05 -21.12 -7.55
N TRP A 46 -12.82 -20.90 -7.04
CA TRP A 46 -11.61 -21.57 -7.52
C TRP A 46 -11.05 -22.62 -6.55
N GLY A 47 -11.68 -22.79 -5.40
CA GLY A 47 -11.22 -23.73 -4.39
C GLY A 47 -9.85 -23.41 -3.82
N LEU A 48 -9.49 -22.10 -3.75
CA LEU A 48 -8.18 -21.69 -3.26
C LEU A 48 -8.03 -22.01 -1.77
N SER A 49 -6.91 -22.63 -1.39
CA SER A 49 -6.47 -22.66 -0.01
C SER A 49 -6.14 -21.26 0.52
N ASN A 50 -6.11 -21.09 1.85
CA ASN A 50 -5.72 -19.82 2.43
C ASN A 50 -4.27 -19.45 2.08
N THR A 51 -3.38 -20.45 1.99
CA THR A 51 -1.99 -20.24 1.56
C THR A 51 -1.92 -19.71 0.13
N GLU A 52 -2.68 -20.26 -0.80
CA GLU A 52 -2.75 -19.77 -2.19
C GLU A 52 -3.33 -18.36 -2.26
N ALA A 53 -4.38 -18.06 -1.51
CA ALA A 53 -4.94 -16.72 -1.39
C ALA A 53 -3.91 -15.71 -0.83
N GLY A 54 -3.12 -16.14 0.17
CA GLY A 54 -2.00 -15.38 0.71
C GLY A 54 -0.91 -15.10 -0.33
N TRP A 55 -0.56 -16.09 -1.16
CA TRP A 55 0.38 -15.93 -2.29
C TRP A 55 -0.12 -14.89 -3.30
N ILE A 56 -1.37 -15.00 -3.75
CA ILE A 56 -1.96 -14.06 -4.74
C ILE A 56 -2.03 -12.63 -4.17
N SER A 57 -2.32 -12.50 -2.88
CA SER A 57 -2.30 -11.20 -2.19
C SER A 57 -0.88 -10.63 -2.10
N GLY A 58 0.07 -11.43 -1.70
CA GLY A 58 1.46 -11.03 -1.47
C GLY A 58 2.22 -10.75 -2.77
N ILE A 59 2.04 -11.56 -3.82
CA ILE A 59 2.81 -11.42 -5.08
C ILE A 59 2.69 -10.04 -5.71
N PHE A 60 1.60 -9.33 -5.45
CA PHE A 60 1.43 -7.93 -5.84
C PHE A 60 2.60 -7.07 -5.32
N TYR A 61 2.96 -7.24 -4.07
CA TYR A 61 4.05 -6.48 -3.44
C TYR A 61 5.42 -6.98 -3.90
N ALA A 62 5.57 -8.27 -4.20
CA ALA A 62 6.80 -8.80 -4.81
C ALA A 62 7.01 -8.20 -6.21
N GLY A 63 5.96 -8.11 -7.04
CA GLY A 63 6.00 -7.42 -8.34
C GLY A 63 6.45 -5.97 -8.21
N TYR A 64 5.94 -5.26 -7.19
CA TYR A 64 6.39 -3.91 -6.86
C TYR A 64 7.90 -3.88 -6.52
N VAL A 65 8.35 -4.73 -5.59
CA VAL A 65 9.75 -4.77 -5.13
C VAL A 65 10.73 -4.99 -6.28
N VAL A 66 10.41 -5.91 -7.19
CA VAL A 66 11.25 -6.20 -8.36
C VAL A 66 11.26 -5.04 -9.36
N ALA A 67 10.13 -4.37 -9.54
CA ALA A 67 10.00 -3.30 -10.53
C ALA A 67 10.55 -1.94 -10.07
N VAL A 68 10.55 -1.65 -8.77
CA VAL A 68 11.00 -0.34 -8.23
C VAL A 68 12.42 0.03 -8.67
N PRO A 69 13.45 -0.81 -8.53
CA PRO A 69 14.81 -0.44 -8.96
C PRO A 69 14.90 -0.09 -10.45
N LEU A 70 14.11 -0.76 -11.28
CA LEU A 70 14.09 -0.56 -12.74
C LEU A 70 13.32 0.70 -13.13
N LEU A 71 12.07 0.82 -12.67
CA LEU A 71 11.17 1.89 -13.08
C LEU A 71 11.50 3.22 -12.40
N VAL A 72 11.77 3.20 -11.09
CA VAL A 72 12.15 4.43 -10.38
C VAL A 72 13.56 4.85 -10.75
N GLY A 73 14.50 3.91 -10.84
CA GLY A 73 15.87 4.20 -11.29
C GLY A 73 15.96 4.76 -12.72
N SER A 74 15.04 4.38 -13.62
CA SER A 74 14.99 4.94 -14.96
C SER A 74 14.50 6.40 -15.02
N THR A 75 13.83 6.91 -13.97
CA THR A 75 13.37 8.31 -13.92
C THR A 75 14.51 9.34 -13.88
N ASP A 76 15.74 8.91 -13.66
CA ASP A 76 16.90 9.78 -13.74
C ASP A 76 17.40 10.00 -15.19
N ARG A 77 16.95 9.14 -16.11
CA ARG A 77 17.35 9.17 -17.54
C ARG A 77 16.17 9.38 -18.49
N VAL A 78 14.98 9.10 -18.03
CA VAL A 78 13.74 9.17 -18.80
C VAL A 78 12.77 10.07 -18.06
N ASP A 79 12.05 10.95 -18.79
CA ASP A 79 11.00 11.79 -18.20
C ASP A 79 10.07 10.95 -17.30
N PRO A 80 9.97 11.26 -15.99
CA PRO A 80 9.11 10.56 -15.05
C PRO A 80 7.66 10.43 -15.56
N ARG A 81 7.20 11.38 -16.40
CA ARG A 81 5.88 11.31 -17.03
C ARG A 81 5.72 10.07 -17.92
N ARG A 82 6.76 9.65 -18.66
CA ARG A 82 6.68 8.45 -19.50
C ARG A 82 6.54 7.19 -18.67
N ILE A 83 7.29 7.09 -17.56
CA ILE A 83 7.18 5.96 -16.63
C ILE A 83 5.80 5.94 -15.99
N TYR A 84 5.30 7.10 -15.59
CA TYR A 84 3.96 7.26 -15.01
C TYR A 84 2.85 6.82 -15.97
N LEU A 85 2.93 7.21 -17.24
CA LEU A 85 2.00 6.76 -18.29
C LEU A 85 2.09 5.25 -18.53
N LEU A 86 3.31 4.71 -18.63
CA LEU A 86 3.52 3.26 -18.79
C LEU A 86 2.91 2.48 -17.62
N SER A 87 3.03 2.99 -16.39
CA SER A 87 2.44 2.34 -15.21
C SER A 87 0.93 2.22 -15.28
N PHE A 88 0.24 3.23 -15.79
CA PHE A 88 -1.21 3.17 -15.97
C PHE A 88 -1.62 2.16 -17.02
N LEU A 89 -0.88 2.05 -18.12
CA LEU A 89 -1.13 1.02 -19.14
C LEU A 89 -0.92 -0.39 -18.56
N ILE A 90 0.16 -0.60 -17.79
CA ILE A 90 0.42 -1.88 -17.12
C ILE A 90 -0.70 -2.20 -16.11
N SER A 91 -1.10 -1.23 -15.28
CA SER A 91 -2.18 -1.42 -14.30
C SER A 91 -3.52 -1.73 -14.97
N ALA A 92 -3.85 -1.02 -16.05
CA ALA A 92 -5.07 -1.29 -16.82
C ALA A 92 -5.04 -2.67 -17.49
N ALA A 93 -3.90 -3.03 -18.11
CA ALA A 93 -3.72 -4.34 -18.73
C ALA A 93 -3.79 -5.48 -17.71
N ALA A 94 -3.21 -5.28 -16.51
CA ALA A 94 -3.28 -6.25 -15.42
C ALA A 94 -4.73 -6.46 -14.94
N ALA A 95 -5.48 -5.38 -14.73
CA ALA A 95 -6.86 -5.44 -14.27
C ALA A 95 -7.79 -6.04 -15.35
N LEU A 96 -7.65 -5.61 -16.62
CA LEU A 96 -8.42 -6.14 -17.72
C LEU A 96 -8.06 -7.60 -18.02
N GLY A 97 -6.77 -7.94 -18.00
CA GLY A 97 -6.30 -9.31 -18.15
C GLY A 97 -6.83 -10.22 -17.03
N TYR A 98 -6.85 -9.73 -15.79
CA TYR A 98 -7.48 -10.45 -14.69
C TYR A 98 -8.98 -10.70 -14.96
N ALA A 99 -9.74 -9.68 -15.38
CA ALA A 99 -11.16 -9.79 -15.67
C ALA A 99 -11.48 -10.80 -16.78
N LEU A 100 -10.65 -10.86 -17.82
CA LEU A 100 -10.93 -11.63 -19.03
C LEU A 100 -10.32 -13.04 -19.01
N LEU A 101 -9.15 -13.21 -18.35
CA LEU A 101 -8.31 -14.40 -18.50
C LEU A 101 -8.03 -15.11 -17.17
N ALA A 102 -8.39 -14.53 -16.01
CA ALA A 102 -8.20 -15.23 -14.75
C ALA A 102 -9.21 -16.37 -14.59
N ASP A 103 -8.70 -17.55 -14.26
CA ASP A 103 -9.46 -18.79 -14.11
C ASP A 103 -8.98 -19.68 -12.95
N GLY A 104 -8.03 -19.20 -12.14
CA GLY A 104 -7.47 -19.93 -11.00
C GLY A 104 -6.18 -19.32 -10.48
N PHE A 105 -5.47 -20.10 -9.65
CA PHE A 105 -4.30 -19.65 -8.91
C PHE A 105 -3.21 -19.00 -9.79
N TRP A 106 -2.74 -19.69 -10.83
CA TRP A 106 -1.59 -19.25 -11.63
C TRP A 106 -1.87 -18.00 -12.46
N SER A 107 -3.06 -17.91 -13.06
CA SER A 107 -3.47 -16.73 -13.83
C SER A 107 -3.68 -15.53 -12.91
N ALA A 108 -4.34 -15.71 -11.76
CA ALA A 108 -4.50 -14.68 -10.75
C ALA A 108 -3.15 -14.17 -10.22
N LEU A 109 -2.23 -15.09 -9.88
CA LEU A 109 -0.87 -14.77 -9.42
C LEU A 109 -0.14 -13.88 -10.44
N SER A 110 -0.20 -14.25 -11.73
CA SER A 110 0.49 -13.54 -12.81
C SER A 110 -0.04 -12.11 -13.00
N PHE A 111 -1.36 -11.92 -13.06
CA PHE A 111 -1.94 -10.59 -13.20
C PHE A 111 -1.77 -9.74 -11.95
N ARG A 112 -1.76 -10.33 -10.74
CA ARG A 112 -1.46 -9.61 -9.51
C ARG A 112 -0.01 -9.15 -9.43
N ALA A 113 0.95 -9.98 -9.87
CA ALA A 113 2.35 -9.57 -10.00
C ALA A 113 2.49 -8.39 -10.98
N LEU A 114 1.84 -8.46 -12.14
CA LEU A 114 1.83 -7.39 -13.15
C LEU A 114 1.21 -6.09 -12.59
N ALA A 115 0.12 -6.19 -11.83
CA ALA A 115 -0.48 -5.02 -11.17
C ALA A 115 0.48 -4.37 -10.17
N GLY A 116 1.30 -5.16 -9.46
CA GLY A 116 2.36 -4.66 -8.59
C GLY A 116 3.45 -3.89 -9.35
N VAL A 117 3.83 -4.37 -10.53
CA VAL A 117 4.74 -3.64 -11.46
C VAL A 117 4.12 -2.28 -11.83
N GLY A 118 2.83 -2.25 -12.16
CA GLY A 118 2.11 -1.01 -12.44
C GLY A 118 2.17 -0.02 -11.27
N LEU A 119 1.95 -0.48 -10.04
CA LEU A 119 2.05 0.38 -8.85
C LEU A 119 3.44 0.99 -8.69
N ALA A 120 4.51 0.24 -8.95
CA ALA A 120 5.88 0.72 -8.82
C ALA A 120 6.18 1.92 -9.73
N GLY A 121 5.69 1.90 -10.97
CA GLY A 121 5.82 3.01 -11.90
C GLY A 121 4.81 4.15 -11.67
N GLY A 122 3.74 3.90 -10.90
CA GLY A 122 2.70 4.88 -10.59
C GLY A 122 3.04 5.78 -9.40
N TYR A 123 3.38 5.20 -8.26
CA TYR A 123 3.47 5.96 -7.01
C TYR A 123 4.72 6.86 -6.93
N MET A 124 5.92 6.28 -7.04
CA MET A 124 7.17 7.04 -6.89
C MET A 124 7.48 7.96 -8.08
N PRO A 125 7.33 7.57 -9.33
CA PRO A 125 7.48 8.47 -10.46
C PRO A 125 6.46 9.62 -10.46
N GLY A 126 5.23 9.38 -10.00
CA GLY A 126 4.23 10.43 -9.81
C GLY A 126 4.63 11.43 -8.73
N LEU A 127 5.22 10.98 -7.62
CA LEU A 127 5.79 11.85 -6.59
C LEU A 127 6.96 12.67 -7.14
N LYS A 128 7.84 12.06 -7.93
CA LYS A 128 8.94 12.76 -8.60
C LYS A 128 8.41 13.84 -9.57
N LEU A 129 7.40 13.52 -10.38
CA LEU A 129 6.71 14.49 -11.24
C LEU A 129 6.20 15.72 -10.47
N LEU A 130 5.65 15.48 -9.26
CA LEU A 130 5.18 16.56 -8.40
C LEU A 130 6.36 17.40 -7.90
N THR A 131 7.39 16.77 -7.35
CA THR A 131 8.53 17.48 -6.72
C THR A 131 9.42 18.20 -7.73
N ASP A 132 9.54 17.69 -8.95
CA ASP A 132 10.30 18.31 -10.03
C ASP A 132 9.58 19.56 -10.58
N ARG A 133 8.23 19.60 -10.52
CA ARG A 133 7.42 20.68 -11.11
C ARG A 133 6.90 21.70 -10.12
N VAL A 134 6.92 21.37 -8.83
CA VAL A 134 6.40 22.26 -7.77
C VAL A 134 7.46 22.44 -6.70
N GLY A 135 8.07 23.61 -6.69
CA GLY A 135 9.05 24.04 -5.69
C GLY A 135 8.48 24.99 -4.65
N GLY A 136 9.37 25.50 -3.77
CA GLY A 136 9.08 26.55 -2.81
C GLY A 136 8.49 26.08 -1.47
N PRO A 137 8.07 27.02 -0.60
CA PRO A 137 7.69 26.72 0.80
C PRO A 137 6.50 25.77 0.96
N ARG A 138 5.67 25.63 -0.07
CA ARG A 138 4.47 24.78 -0.05
C ARG A 138 4.72 23.34 -0.55
N GLN A 139 5.91 23.01 -1.04
CA GLN A 139 6.21 21.71 -1.62
C GLN A 139 5.92 20.55 -0.64
N SER A 140 6.35 20.68 0.62
CA SER A 140 6.10 19.64 1.65
C SER A 140 4.62 19.38 1.87
N ARG A 141 3.77 20.42 1.82
CA ARG A 141 2.31 20.28 1.93
C ARG A 141 1.72 19.54 0.73
N TYR A 142 2.21 19.81 -0.48
CA TYR A 142 1.74 19.15 -1.69
C TYR A 142 2.18 17.70 -1.74
N VAL A 143 3.40 17.39 -1.29
CA VAL A 143 3.86 16.01 -1.09
C VAL A 143 2.95 15.27 -0.11
N ALA A 144 2.56 15.89 1.01
CA ALA A 144 1.65 15.29 1.97
C ALA A 144 0.27 14.98 1.37
N PHE A 145 -0.29 15.86 0.52
CA PHE A 145 -1.53 15.58 -0.18
C PHE A 145 -1.41 14.41 -1.15
N TYR A 146 -0.31 14.34 -1.92
CA TYR A 146 -0.07 13.24 -2.85
C TYR A 146 0.07 11.90 -2.11
N THR A 147 0.84 11.88 -1.02
CA THR A 147 1.04 10.65 -0.24
C THR A 147 -0.22 10.18 0.47
N ALA A 148 -1.10 11.09 0.90
CA ALA A 148 -2.43 10.73 1.42
C ALA A 148 -3.30 10.06 0.35
N GLY A 149 -3.05 10.32 -0.94
CA GLY A 149 -3.69 9.66 -2.07
C GLY A 149 -3.57 8.13 -2.04
N PHE A 150 -2.49 7.58 -1.47
CA PHE A 150 -2.34 6.13 -1.32
C PHE A 150 -3.42 5.51 -0.42
N SER A 151 -3.66 6.11 0.75
CA SER A 151 -4.71 5.63 1.65
C SER A 151 -6.10 5.85 1.06
N LEU A 152 -6.33 7.00 0.39
CA LEU A 152 -7.59 7.27 -0.31
C LEU A 152 -7.84 6.24 -1.43
N GLY A 153 -6.84 6.00 -2.29
CA GLY A 153 -6.95 5.02 -3.36
C GLY A 153 -7.23 3.61 -2.86
N THR A 154 -6.54 3.20 -1.78
CA THR A 154 -6.79 1.91 -1.12
C THR A 154 -8.23 1.82 -0.59
N ALA A 155 -8.70 2.85 0.11
CA ALA A 155 -10.04 2.89 0.70
C ALA A 155 -11.12 2.83 -0.39
N PHE A 156 -11.04 3.71 -1.37
CA PHE A 156 -11.99 3.73 -2.48
C PHE A 156 -11.99 2.43 -3.29
N SER A 157 -10.82 1.79 -3.46
CA SER A 157 -10.72 0.51 -4.15
C SER A 157 -11.52 -0.59 -3.46
N PHE A 158 -11.57 -0.63 -2.13
CA PHE A 158 -12.43 -1.58 -1.41
C PHE A 158 -13.90 -1.38 -1.72
N ALA A 159 -14.42 -0.16 -1.49
CA ALA A 159 -15.85 0.14 -1.73
C ALA A 159 -16.25 -0.03 -3.19
N PHE A 160 -15.43 0.49 -4.12
CA PHE A 160 -15.67 0.34 -5.55
C PHE A 160 -15.77 -1.13 -5.95
N THR A 161 -14.83 -1.94 -5.51
CA THR A 161 -14.79 -3.36 -5.89
C THR A 161 -15.98 -4.11 -5.31
N GLY A 162 -16.29 -3.96 -4.02
CA GLY A 162 -17.43 -4.63 -3.40
C GLY A 162 -18.75 -4.24 -4.05
N GLU A 163 -18.95 -2.95 -4.31
CA GLU A 163 -20.17 -2.44 -4.92
C GLU A 163 -20.33 -2.91 -6.37
N VAL A 164 -19.30 -2.78 -7.20
CA VAL A 164 -19.38 -3.20 -8.60
C VAL A 164 -19.51 -4.72 -8.71
N ALA A 165 -18.87 -5.48 -7.84
CA ALA A 165 -19.00 -6.93 -7.84
C ALA A 165 -20.44 -7.39 -7.48
N ALA A 166 -21.12 -6.69 -6.59
CA ALA A 166 -22.50 -6.99 -6.25
C ALA A 166 -23.46 -6.90 -7.45
N TRP A 167 -23.16 -6.02 -8.43
CA TRP A 167 -24.00 -5.81 -9.62
C TRP A 167 -23.51 -6.60 -10.85
N LEU A 168 -22.20 -6.68 -11.07
CA LEU A 168 -21.57 -7.16 -12.30
C LEU A 168 -20.65 -8.38 -12.08
N GLY A 169 -20.62 -8.90 -10.85
CA GLY A 169 -19.69 -9.97 -10.45
C GLY A 169 -18.22 -9.51 -10.43
N TRP A 170 -17.33 -10.40 -10.02
CA TRP A 170 -15.91 -10.09 -9.87
C TRP A 170 -15.24 -9.68 -11.19
N ARG A 171 -15.67 -10.27 -12.34
CA ARG A 171 -15.15 -9.87 -13.65
C ARG A 171 -15.49 -8.43 -13.98
N GLY A 172 -16.72 -8.00 -13.69
CA GLY A 172 -17.16 -6.61 -13.84
C GLY A 172 -16.38 -5.65 -12.94
N ALA A 173 -16.09 -6.06 -11.70
CA ALA A 173 -15.29 -5.25 -10.76
C ALA A 173 -13.86 -5.03 -11.27
N PHE A 174 -13.17 -6.07 -11.76
CA PHE A 174 -11.83 -5.92 -12.32
C PHE A 174 -11.82 -5.15 -13.66
N ALA A 175 -12.80 -5.39 -14.55
CA ALA A 175 -12.94 -4.61 -15.78
C ALA A 175 -13.21 -3.13 -15.50
N GLY A 176 -14.09 -2.83 -14.53
CA GLY A 176 -14.34 -1.47 -14.05
C GLY A 176 -13.10 -0.84 -13.40
N ALA A 177 -12.34 -1.61 -12.65
CA ALA A 177 -11.09 -1.15 -12.04
C ALA A 177 -10.03 -0.75 -13.09
N ALA A 178 -10.04 -1.33 -14.28
CA ALA A 178 -9.16 -0.93 -15.38
C ALA A 178 -9.47 0.49 -15.91
N LEU A 179 -10.70 0.98 -15.74
CA LEU A 179 -11.08 2.33 -16.17
C LEU A 179 -10.35 3.41 -15.39
N GLY A 180 -10.04 3.18 -14.11
CA GLY A 180 -9.32 4.14 -13.28
C GLY A 180 -7.96 4.54 -13.89
N PRO A 181 -7.03 3.60 -14.07
CA PRO A 181 -5.74 3.90 -14.71
C PRO A 181 -5.88 4.35 -16.16
N MET A 182 -6.89 3.91 -16.92
CA MET A 182 -7.14 4.42 -18.29
C MET A 182 -7.52 5.91 -18.26
N ILE A 183 -8.43 6.31 -17.39
CA ILE A 183 -8.79 7.74 -17.21
C ILE A 183 -7.58 8.54 -16.74
N ALA A 184 -6.82 8.00 -15.78
CA ALA A 184 -5.59 8.65 -15.31
C ALA A 184 -4.57 8.82 -16.45
N PHE A 185 -4.39 7.82 -17.30
CA PHE A 185 -3.55 7.92 -18.49
C PHE A 185 -3.98 9.06 -19.41
N VAL A 186 -5.27 9.14 -19.75
CA VAL A 186 -5.82 10.21 -20.61
C VAL A 186 -5.62 11.58 -19.97
N LEU A 187 -5.92 11.72 -18.68
CA LEU A 187 -5.71 12.98 -17.95
C LEU A 187 -4.25 13.44 -17.99
N VAL A 188 -3.31 12.50 -17.80
CA VAL A 188 -1.87 12.81 -17.87
C VAL A 188 -1.44 13.18 -19.29
N VAL A 189 -1.93 12.45 -20.32
CA VAL A 189 -1.61 12.78 -21.73
C VAL A 189 -2.09 14.18 -22.10
N VAL A 190 -3.32 14.52 -21.73
CA VAL A 190 -3.98 15.77 -22.12
C VAL A 190 -3.47 16.97 -21.31
N LEU A 191 -3.30 16.79 -19.99
CA LEU A 191 -3.05 17.90 -19.07
C LEU A 191 -1.57 18.12 -18.76
N LEU A 192 -0.76 17.06 -18.65
CA LEU A 192 0.65 17.17 -18.33
C LEU A 192 1.51 17.13 -19.60
N ARG A 193 2.25 18.21 -19.87
CA ARG A 193 3.21 18.24 -20.98
C ARG A 193 4.50 17.46 -20.62
N PRO A 194 5.19 16.88 -21.60
CA PRO A 194 6.55 16.32 -21.39
C PRO A 194 7.50 17.39 -20.85
N ALA A 195 8.49 16.97 -20.05
CA ALA A 195 9.58 17.87 -19.66
C ALA A 195 10.39 18.31 -20.92
N ALA A 196 10.87 19.54 -20.95
CA ALA A 196 11.75 19.98 -22.03
C ALA A 196 13.08 19.23 -21.93
N ALA A 197 13.67 18.87 -23.08
CA ALA A 197 14.95 18.14 -23.13
C ALA A 197 16.10 18.86 -22.41
N ALA A 198 16.04 20.18 -22.32
CA ALA A 198 17.00 21.02 -21.60
C ALA A 198 16.86 20.96 -20.06
N GLU A 199 15.70 20.50 -19.55
CA GLU A 199 15.45 20.33 -18.10
C GLU A 199 15.93 18.96 -17.60
N MET A 200 16.19 18.03 -18.49
CA MET A 200 16.87 16.77 -18.21
C MET A 200 18.39 17.03 -18.20
N GLY A 201 18.81 17.91 -17.26
CA GLY A 201 20.19 18.26 -17.08
C GLY A 201 21.05 17.00 -16.99
N GLU A 202 22.34 17.12 -17.29
CA GLU A 202 23.35 16.08 -17.05
C GLU A 202 23.21 15.66 -15.58
N ALA A 203 22.27 14.75 -15.31
CA ALA A 203 22.16 14.10 -14.03
C ALA A 203 23.55 13.52 -13.80
N GLU A 204 24.21 13.98 -12.77
CA GLU A 204 25.48 13.39 -12.32
C GLU A 204 25.25 11.88 -12.22
N ALA A 205 25.56 11.21 -13.33
CA ALA A 205 25.40 9.78 -13.53
C ALA A 205 26.46 9.04 -12.72
N ARG A 206 26.47 9.22 -11.39
CA ARG A 206 27.41 8.52 -10.52
C ARG A 206 26.90 8.38 -9.08
N HIS A 207 25.74 7.81 -8.90
CA HIS A 207 25.59 7.00 -7.71
C HIS A 207 25.08 5.63 -8.14
N THR A 208 26.03 4.72 -8.43
CA THR A 208 25.76 3.30 -8.21
C THR A 208 25.13 3.19 -6.86
N LEU A 209 23.90 2.66 -6.79
CA LEU A 209 23.17 2.46 -5.54
C LEU A 209 23.98 1.49 -4.68
N ASP A 210 25.00 2.01 -3.98
CA ASP A 210 25.73 1.24 -2.97
C ASP A 210 24.90 1.20 -1.69
N PHE A 211 24.23 0.10 -1.47
CA PHE A 211 23.42 -0.12 -0.26
C PHE A 211 24.24 -0.56 0.95
N ARG A 212 25.54 -0.90 0.79
CA ARG A 212 26.40 -1.38 1.89
C ARG A 212 26.49 -0.42 3.05
N PRO A 213 26.64 0.93 2.85
CA PRO A 213 26.65 1.88 3.95
C PRO A 213 25.31 1.91 4.72
N VAL A 214 24.18 1.70 4.03
CA VAL A 214 22.86 1.65 4.68
C VAL A 214 22.73 0.43 5.59
N PHE A 215 23.13 -0.75 5.12
CA PHE A 215 23.11 -1.98 5.92
C PHE A 215 24.07 -1.93 7.13
N ARG A 216 25.15 -1.14 7.04
CA ARG A 216 26.06 -0.90 8.16
C ARG A 216 25.57 0.14 9.15
N ASN A 217 24.63 0.99 8.75
CA ASN A 217 24.05 2.01 9.63
C ASN A 217 22.97 1.38 10.51
N ARG A 218 23.37 0.95 11.72
CA ARG A 218 22.47 0.28 12.67
C ARG A 218 21.25 1.12 13.01
N ALA A 219 21.41 2.45 13.17
CA ALA A 219 20.31 3.33 13.53
C ALA A 219 19.25 3.42 12.40
N ALA A 220 19.69 3.55 11.14
CA ALA A 220 18.77 3.52 10.00
C ALA A 220 18.12 2.14 9.85
N MET A 221 18.90 1.07 9.97
CA MET A 221 18.40 -0.31 9.83
C MET A 221 17.33 -0.66 10.88
N ALA A 222 17.39 -0.11 12.08
CA ALA A 222 16.33 -0.34 13.05
C ALA A 222 14.99 0.22 12.62
N PHE A 223 14.98 1.46 12.14
CA PHE A 223 13.75 2.05 11.62
C PHE A 223 13.28 1.33 10.35
N ILE A 224 14.20 0.87 9.50
CA ILE A 224 13.89 0.07 8.30
C ILE A 224 13.28 -1.27 8.68
N LEU A 225 13.87 -2.02 9.61
CA LEU A 225 13.31 -3.29 10.09
C LEU A 225 12.01 -3.07 10.86
N GLY A 226 11.91 -1.97 11.61
CA GLY A 226 10.65 -1.52 12.20
C GLY A 226 9.55 -1.36 11.17
N TYR A 227 9.87 -0.71 10.06
CA TYR A 227 8.93 -0.52 8.95
C TYR A 227 8.59 -1.84 8.22
N THR A 228 9.55 -2.76 8.12
CA THR A 228 9.29 -4.10 7.56
C THR A 228 8.24 -4.86 8.40
N GLY A 229 8.36 -4.82 9.73
CA GLY A 229 7.34 -5.41 10.61
C GLY A 229 6.00 -4.68 10.55
N HIS A 230 6.01 -3.35 10.46
CA HIS A 230 4.81 -2.54 10.25
C HIS A 230 4.08 -2.92 8.94
N THR A 231 4.80 -3.03 7.82
CA THR A 231 4.19 -3.38 6.53
C THR A 231 3.76 -4.84 6.45
N TRP A 232 4.47 -5.77 7.12
CA TRP A 232 3.99 -7.13 7.32
C TRP A 232 2.59 -7.12 7.94
N GLU A 233 2.42 -6.43 9.05
CA GLU A 233 1.16 -6.36 9.80
C GLU A 233 0.06 -5.64 9.01
N LEU A 234 0.39 -4.45 8.48
CA LEU A 234 -0.55 -3.60 7.75
C LEU A 234 -1.14 -4.31 6.51
N PHE A 235 -0.28 -4.89 5.70
CA PHE A 235 -0.73 -5.49 4.44
C PHE A 235 -1.28 -6.90 4.65
N ALA A 236 -0.89 -7.62 5.70
CA ALA A 236 -1.57 -8.83 6.13
C ALA A 236 -3.02 -8.53 6.52
N LEU A 237 -3.24 -7.53 7.39
CA LEU A 237 -4.59 -7.11 7.76
C LEU A 237 -5.41 -6.68 6.54
N ARG A 238 -4.89 -5.80 5.69
CA ARG A 238 -5.60 -5.32 4.50
C ARG A 238 -5.94 -6.43 3.51
N SER A 239 -5.10 -7.46 3.41
CA SER A 239 -5.35 -8.59 2.52
C SER A 239 -6.45 -9.52 3.02
N TRP A 240 -6.59 -9.64 4.33
CA TRP A 240 -7.53 -10.57 4.96
C TRP A 240 -8.76 -9.89 5.59
N LEU A 241 -8.84 -8.55 5.55
CA LEU A 241 -9.86 -7.78 6.28
C LEU A 241 -11.29 -8.13 5.87
N VAL A 242 -11.58 -8.17 4.56
CA VAL A 242 -12.92 -8.50 4.06
C VAL A 242 -13.26 -9.96 4.38
N ALA A 243 -12.33 -10.89 4.14
CA ALA A 243 -12.53 -12.30 4.46
C ALA A 243 -12.79 -12.50 5.97
N PHE A 244 -12.05 -11.81 6.83
CA PHE A 244 -12.28 -11.86 8.28
C PHE A 244 -13.64 -11.31 8.67
N LEU A 245 -14.07 -10.17 8.13
CA LEU A 245 -15.37 -9.57 8.46
C LEU A 245 -16.54 -10.47 8.03
N VAL A 246 -16.48 -11.02 6.81
CA VAL A 246 -17.49 -11.96 6.30
C VAL A 246 -17.55 -13.21 7.17
N GLN A 247 -16.39 -13.79 7.48
CA GLN A 247 -16.32 -15.02 8.25
C GLN A 247 -16.67 -14.82 9.73
N ALA A 248 -16.27 -13.69 10.32
CA ALA A 248 -16.64 -13.36 11.71
C ALA A 248 -18.16 -13.22 11.87
N ALA A 249 -18.84 -12.60 10.90
CA ALA A 249 -20.28 -12.53 10.87
C ALA A 249 -20.93 -13.93 10.77
N ALA A 250 -20.44 -14.78 9.87
CA ALA A 250 -20.91 -16.15 9.73
C ALA A 250 -20.75 -16.96 11.03
N LEU A 251 -19.61 -16.81 11.72
CA LEU A 251 -19.35 -17.44 13.03
C LEU A 251 -20.23 -16.90 14.17
N ALA A 252 -20.77 -15.69 14.00
CA ALA A 252 -21.76 -15.09 14.92
C ALA A 252 -23.21 -15.52 14.61
N GLY A 253 -23.44 -16.24 13.51
CA GLY A 253 -24.79 -16.55 13.02
C GLY A 253 -25.45 -15.36 12.29
N GLU A 254 -24.67 -14.35 11.93
CA GLU A 254 -25.07 -13.21 11.11
C GLU A 254 -24.71 -13.43 9.65
N SER A 255 -25.31 -12.68 8.73
CA SER A 255 -24.93 -12.65 7.32
C SER A 255 -24.30 -11.29 7.01
N ALA A 256 -23.11 -11.32 6.42
CA ALA A 256 -22.48 -10.15 5.83
C ALA A 256 -22.06 -10.47 4.40
N ASP A 257 -22.49 -9.64 3.47
CA ASP A 257 -22.03 -9.76 2.09
C ASP A 257 -20.67 -9.04 1.86
N ILE A 258 -20.05 -9.33 0.73
CA ILE A 258 -18.76 -8.74 0.35
C ILE A 258 -18.86 -7.22 0.21
N ALA A 259 -19.98 -6.68 -0.27
CA ALA A 259 -20.17 -5.24 -0.42
C ALA A 259 -20.17 -4.54 0.94
N GLN A 260 -20.94 -5.05 1.90
CA GLN A 260 -20.97 -4.53 3.28
C GLN A 260 -19.57 -4.57 3.94
N ALA A 261 -18.88 -5.71 3.86
CA ALA A 261 -17.53 -5.86 4.41
C ALA A 261 -16.51 -4.95 3.72
N SER A 262 -16.67 -4.71 2.42
CA SER A 262 -15.82 -3.79 1.65
C SER A 262 -16.07 -2.32 2.04
N TRP A 263 -17.32 -1.91 2.27
CA TRP A 263 -17.65 -0.59 2.80
C TRP A 263 -17.07 -0.36 4.20
N LEU A 264 -17.19 -1.35 5.10
CA LEU A 264 -16.56 -1.29 6.42
C LEU A 264 -15.03 -1.17 6.29
N SER A 265 -14.42 -1.93 5.38
CA SER A 265 -12.98 -1.87 5.10
C SER A 265 -12.56 -0.50 4.57
N MET A 266 -13.35 0.12 3.70
CA MET A 266 -13.12 1.49 3.24
C MET A 266 -13.09 2.47 4.41
N VAL A 267 -14.09 2.43 5.30
CA VAL A 267 -14.17 3.31 6.46
C VAL A 267 -12.98 3.09 7.39
N ILE A 268 -12.62 1.83 7.66
CA ILE A 268 -11.48 1.45 8.50
C ILE A 268 -10.17 2.06 7.96
N VAL A 269 -9.89 1.88 6.66
CA VAL A 269 -8.67 2.40 6.03
C VAL A 269 -8.65 3.92 5.99
N LEU A 270 -9.78 4.55 5.65
CA LEU A 270 -9.90 6.00 5.52
C LEU A 270 -9.69 6.71 6.86
N VAL A 271 -10.42 6.28 7.90
CA VAL A 271 -10.36 6.89 9.25
C VAL A 271 -8.97 6.69 9.86
N SER A 272 -8.37 5.53 9.68
CA SER A 272 -7.06 5.22 10.25
C SER A 272 -5.91 6.06 9.67
N THR A 273 -6.11 6.70 8.52
CA THR A 273 -5.09 7.59 7.94
C THR A 273 -4.74 8.76 8.87
N ALA A 274 -5.72 9.24 9.66
CA ALA A 274 -5.48 10.29 10.63
C ALA A 274 -4.50 9.87 11.74
N ALA A 275 -4.50 8.58 12.12
CA ALA A 275 -3.61 8.06 13.15
C ALA A 275 -2.13 8.14 12.75
N SER A 276 -1.80 8.00 11.45
CA SER A 276 -0.41 8.16 10.96
C SER A 276 0.09 9.58 11.16
N ILE A 277 -0.75 10.57 10.91
CA ILE A 277 -0.40 12.00 11.11
C ILE A 277 -0.21 12.29 12.58
N TYR A 278 -1.15 11.83 13.43
CA TYR A 278 -1.08 12.03 14.87
C TYR A 278 0.15 11.35 15.50
N GLY A 279 0.44 10.11 15.10
CA GLY A 279 1.58 9.36 15.57
C GLY A 279 2.93 9.98 15.17
N ALA A 280 3.03 10.53 13.95
CA ALA A 280 4.19 11.29 13.51
C ALA A 280 4.41 12.55 14.36
N GLU A 281 3.35 13.31 14.62
CA GLU A 281 3.40 14.50 15.47
C GLU A 281 3.82 14.16 16.89
N LEU A 282 3.25 13.10 17.47
CA LEU A 282 3.63 12.62 18.80
C LEU A 282 5.12 12.21 18.86
N ALA A 283 5.63 11.56 17.81
CA ALA A 283 7.02 11.14 17.70
C ALA A 283 8.00 12.31 17.49
N THR A 284 7.54 13.47 17.00
CA THR A 284 8.37 14.69 16.93
C THR A 284 8.42 15.44 18.24
N ARG A 285 7.35 15.39 19.04
CA ARG A 285 7.27 16.06 20.35
C ARG A 285 7.85 15.25 21.51
N SER A 286 8.17 13.97 21.28
CA SER A 286 8.62 13.03 22.30
C SER A 286 9.78 12.19 21.75
N ASP A 287 10.31 11.29 22.59
CA ASP A 287 11.27 10.29 22.14
C ASP A 287 10.63 9.36 21.10
N ARG A 288 11.06 9.50 19.84
CA ARG A 288 10.52 8.76 18.70
C ARG A 288 10.53 7.24 18.91
N ARG A 289 11.61 6.69 19.47
CA ARG A 289 11.75 5.24 19.70
C ARG A 289 10.77 4.75 20.75
N ARG A 290 10.57 5.52 21.83
CA ARG A 290 9.59 5.17 22.87
C ARG A 290 8.17 5.23 22.34
N VAL A 291 7.84 6.23 21.53
CA VAL A 291 6.50 6.35 20.90
C VAL A 291 6.23 5.16 20.00
N ILE A 292 7.15 4.87 19.05
CA ILE A 292 7.04 3.71 18.16
C ILE A 292 6.91 2.41 18.96
N GLY A 293 7.79 2.21 19.96
CA GLY A 293 7.75 0.99 20.76
C GLY A 293 6.44 0.80 21.55
N ARG A 294 5.81 1.88 22.03
CA ARG A 294 4.49 1.81 22.69
C ARG A 294 3.39 1.47 21.70
N ILE A 295 3.43 2.07 20.49
CA ILE A 295 2.46 1.79 19.42
C ILE A 295 2.57 0.32 19.00
N MET A 296 3.78 -0.21 18.78
CA MET A 296 4.00 -1.61 18.42
C MET A 296 3.52 -2.58 19.51
N MET A 297 3.75 -2.26 20.79
CA MET A 297 3.19 -3.08 21.89
C MET A 297 1.66 -3.06 21.88
N LEU A 298 1.08 -1.89 21.70
CA LEU A 298 -0.38 -1.76 21.61
C LEU A 298 -0.94 -2.49 20.39
N SER A 299 -0.19 -2.50 19.27
CA SER A 299 -0.56 -3.24 18.06
C SER A 299 -0.66 -4.74 18.31
N VAL A 300 0.32 -5.33 18.99
CA VAL A 300 0.27 -6.76 19.36
C VAL A 300 -0.95 -7.07 20.23
N VAL A 301 -1.26 -6.21 21.21
CA VAL A 301 -2.43 -6.40 22.10
C VAL A 301 -3.73 -6.28 21.30
N THR A 302 -3.85 -5.24 20.47
CA THR A 302 -5.07 -5.04 19.66
C THR A 302 -5.23 -6.11 18.59
N ALA A 303 -4.12 -6.63 18.01
CA ALA A 303 -4.15 -7.81 17.14
C ALA A 303 -4.78 -9.01 17.86
N ALA A 304 -4.29 -9.35 19.05
CA ALA A 304 -4.82 -10.47 19.83
C ALA A 304 -6.32 -10.30 20.12
N LEU A 305 -6.74 -9.11 20.59
CA LEU A 305 -8.13 -8.82 20.89
C LEU A 305 -9.03 -8.92 19.63
N THR A 306 -8.55 -8.42 18.49
CA THR A 306 -9.27 -8.49 17.22
C THR A 306 -9.43 -9.94 16.76
N GLY A 307 -8.36 -10.74 16.83
CA GLY A 307 -8.44 -12.16 16.48
C GLY A 307 -9.40 -12.97 17.35
N LEU A 308 -9.45 -12.66 18.65
CA LEU A 308 -10.40 -13.28 19.61
C LEU A 308 -11.84 -12.86 19.39
N SER A 309 -12.10 -11.79 18.66
CA SER A 309 -13.47 -11.32 18.38
C SER A 309 -14.16 -12.09 17.24
N ALA A 310 -13.52 -13.06 16.61
CA ALA A 310 -14.14 -13.90 15.60
C ALA A 310 -15.41 -14.57 16.14
N GLY A 311 -16.57 -14.27 15.52
CA GLY A 311 -17.89 -14.72 15.99
C GLY A 311 -18.57 -13.77 16.98
N TRP A 312 -18.12 -12.51 17.08
CA TRP A 312 -18.87 -11.42 17.68
C TRP A 312 -19.71 -10.69 16.62
N PRO A 313 -20.70 -9.86 17.02
CA PRO A 313 -21.46 -9.06 16.06
C PRO A 313 -20.56 -8.23 15.14
N ILE A 314 -20.89 -8.21 13.85
CA ILE A 314 -19.99 -7.64 12.79
C ILE A 314 -19.53 -6.21 13.08
N TYR A 315 -20.41 -5.35 13.61
CA TYR A 315 -20.02 -3.96 13.88
C TYR A 315 -19.05 -3.82 15.05
N LEU A 316 -19.09 -4.73 16.03
CA LEU A 316 -18.10 -4.78 17.11
C LEU A 316 -16.75 -5.28 16.59
N VAL A 317 -16.75 -6.29 15.72
CA VAL A 317 -15.55 -6.78 15.04
C VAL A 317 -14.95 -5.67 14.17
N ALA A 318 -15.77 -4.97 13.39
CA ALA A 318 -15.33 -3.85 12.57
C ALA A 318 -14.73 -2.70 13.40
N ALA A 319 -15.33 -2.40 14.56
CA ALA A 319 -14.79 -1.40 15.49
C ALA A 319 -13.41 -1.81 16.05
N LEU A 320 -13.22 -3.09 16.39
CA LEU A 320 -11.91 -3.61 16.80
C LEU A 320 -10.91 -3.58 15.64
N CYS A 321 -11.31 -3.95 14.44
CA CYS A 321 -10.48 -3.81 13.23
C CYS A 321 -10.09 -2.35 12.99
N LEU A 322 -11.00 -1.39 13.19
CA LEU A 322 -10.70 0.04 13.09
C LEU A 322 -9.65 0.46 14.12
N ILE A 323 -9.84 0.11 15.39
CA ILE A 323 -8.89 0.43 16.47
C ILE A 323 -7.51 -0.19 16.14
N TYR A 324 -7.48 -1.46 15.77
CA TYR A 324 -6.25 -2.16 15.41
C TYR A 324 -5.55 -1.51 14.21
N HIS A 325 -6.29 -1.20 13.13
CA HIS A 325 -5.73 -0.54 11.96
C HIS A 325 -5.23 0.89 12.27
N MET A 326 -5.93 1.64 13.15
CA MET A 326 -5.45 2.95 13.63
C MET A 326 -4.13 2.82 14.41
N VAL A 327 -4.01 1.81 15.27
CA VAL A 327 -2.78 1.56 16.02
C VAL A 327 -1.63 1.22 15.07
N ILE A 328 -1.84 0.31 14.11
CA ILE A 328 -0.83 -0.01 13.07
C ILE A 328 -0.40 1.27 12.35
N MET A 329 -1.35 2.08 11.88
CA MET A 329 -1.03 3.30 11.14
C MET A 329 -0.25 4.34 11.97
N GLY A 330 -0.33 4.28 13.29
CA GLY A 330 0.26 5.28 14.19
C GLY A 330 1.78 5.38 14.13
N ASP A 331 2.50 4.33 13.79
CA ASP A 331 3.97 4.33 13.71
C ASP A 331 4.52 4.55 12.29
N SER A 332 3.68 4.43 11.25
CA SER A 332 4.07 4.44 9.83
C SER A 332 4.97 5.63 9.46
N ALA A 333 4.48 6.85 9.63
CA ALA A 333 5.22 8.06 9.27
C ALA A 333 6.40 8.32 10.23
N ALA A 334 6.29 7.90 11.50
CA ALA A 334 7.37 8.02 12.48
C ALA A 334 8.55 7.11 12.14
N LEU A 335 8.30 5.89 11.65
CA LEU A 335 9.33 4.94 11.18
C LEU A 335 10.06 5.48 9.96
N THR A 336 9.32 5.93 8.95
CA THR A 336 9.91 6.53 7.73
C THR A 336 10.72 7.78 8.07
N GLY A 337 10.19 8.67 8.92
CA GLY A 337 10.89 9.86 9.39
C GLY A 337 12.15 9.51 10.20
N GLY A 338 12.12 8.41 10.96
CA GLY A 338 13.29 7.90 11.70
C GLY A 338 14.40 7.40 10.79
N ALA A 339 14.06 6.62 9.76
CA ALA A 339 14.99 6.13 8.74
C ALA A 339 15.68 7.30 8.00
N VAL A 340 14.91 8.32 7.62
CA VAL A 340 15.43 9.52 6.96
C VAL A 340 16.36 10.34 7.90
N ALA A 341 15.94 10.55 9.15
CA ALA A 341 16.70 11.34 10.12
C ALA A 341 18.04 10.70 10.53
N THR A 342 18.13 9.37 10.43
CA THR A 342 19.34 8.60 10.77
C THR A 342 20.17 8.23 9.55
N SER A 343 19.76 8.63 8.35
CA SER A 343 20.56 8.40 7.13
C SER A 343 21.87 9.17 7.16
N ALA A 344 22.96 8.54 6.69
CA ALA A 344 24.24 9.22 6.57
C ALA A 344 24.17 10.34 5.49
N PRO A 345 25.02 11.36 5.59
CA PRO A 345 25.10 12.41 4.58
C PRO A 345 25.28 11.82 3.17
N GLY A 346 24.47 12.29 2.21
CA GLY A 346 24.47 11.79 0.84
C GLY A 346 23.82 10.42 0.61
N GLN A 347 23.38 9.71 1.66
CA GLN A 347 22.80 8.36 1.57
C GLN A 347 21.27 8.30 1.71
N ARG A 348 20.59 9.46 1.75
CA ARG A 348 19.14 9.52 1.98
C ARG A 348 18.34 8.73 0.93
N GLY A 349 18.73 8.82 -0.35
CA GLY A 349 18.08 8.08 -1.44
C GLY A 349 18.27 6.57 -1.29
N ALA A 350 19.52 6.11 -1.02
CA ALA A 350 19.83 4.69 -0.81
C ALA A 350 19.08 4.16 0.44
N THR A 351 19.00 4.94 1.52
CA THR A 351 18.26 4.58 2.74
C THR A 351 16.77 4.39 2.44
N LEU A 352 16.15 5.31 1.70
CA LEU A 352 14.74 5.19 1.30
C LEU A 352 14.48 4.02 0.34
N ALA A 353 15.43 3.71 -0.55
CA ALA A 353 15.35 2.55 -1.42
C ALA A 353 15.36 1.23 -0.63
N VAL A 354 16.32 1.06 0.31
CA VAL A 354 16.37 -0.12 1.18
C VAL A 354 15.12 -0.19 2.07
N HIS A 355 14.68 0.94 2.62
CA HIS A 355 13.44 1.05 3.39
C HIS A 355 12.21 0.56 2.60
N SER A 356 12.08 0.97 1.34
CA SER A 356 11.00 0.54 0.48
C SER A 356 11.09 -0.94 0.14
N ILE A 357 12.26 -1.43 -0.28
CA ILE A 357 12.47 -2.84 -0.65
C ILE A 357 12.15 -3.76 0.53
N LEU A 358 12.76 -3.54 1.70
CA LEU A 358 12.53 -4.38 2.86
C LEU A 358 11.11 -4.23 3.41
N GLY A 359 10.56 -3.02 3.41
CA GLY A 359 9.17 -2.78 3.77
C GLY A 359 8.20 -3.61 2.92
N PHE A 360 8.27 -3.49 1.61
CA PHE A 360 7.36 -4.24 0.73
C PHE A 360 7.67 -5.74 0.68
N THR A 361 8.87 -6.19 1.08
CA THR A 361 9.12 -7.61 1.36
C THR A 361 8.29 -8.09 2.56
N GLY A 362 8.15 -7.28 3.62
CA GLY A 362 7.21 -7.55 4.71
C GLY A 362 5.77 -7.62 4.22
N ALA A 363 5.38 -6.69 3.35
CA ALA A 363 4.05 -6.68 2.73
C ALA A 363 3.76 -7.91 1.86
N PHE A 364 4.78 -8.50 1.23
CA PHE A 364 4.66 -9.76 0.49
C PHE A 364 4.47 -10.95 1.42
N LEU A 365 5.31 -11.05 2.45
CA LEU A 365 5.36 -12.24 3.30
C LEU A 365 4.22 -12.30 4.32
N GLY A 366 3.72 -11.15 4.79
CA GLY A 366 2.67 -11.07 5.80
C GLY A 366 1.37 -11.77 5.41
N PRO A 367 0.75 -11.45 4.27
CA PRO A 367 -0.46 -12.13 3.80
C PRO A 367 -0.28 -13.63 3.61
N LEU A 368 0.88 -14.05 3.10
CA LEU A 368 1.23 -15.46 2.91
C LEU A 368 1.32 -16.21 4.23
N ALA A 369 1.99 -15.63 5.23
CA ALA A 369 2.12 -16.26 6.54
C ALA A 369 0.77 -16.42 7.23
N VAL A 370 -0.13 -15.43 7.11
CA VAL A 370 -1.50 -15.52 7.62
C VAL A 370 -2.27 -16.64 6.94
N GLY A 371 -2.20 -16.76 5.61
CA GLY A 371 -2.84 -17.82 4.86
C GLY A 371 -2.36 -19.21 5.30
N ALA A 372 -1.04 -19.39 5.45
CA ALA A 372 -0.45 -20.64 5.91
C ALA A 372 -0.91 -21.01 7.34
N VAL A 373 -0.99 -20.03 8.24
CA VAL A 373 -1.49 -20.27 9.61
C VAL A 373 -2.96 -20.61 9.62
N LEU A 374 -3.79 -19.99 8.79
CA LEU A 374 -5.21 -20.34 8.65
C LEU A 374 -5.37 -21.82 8.22
N ASP A 375 -4.61 -22.26 7.20
CA ASP A 375 -4.67 -23.66 6.73
C ASP A 375 -4.22 -24.63 7.82
N LEU A 376 -3.13 -24.33 8.53
CA LEU A 376 -2.60 -25.21 9.58
C LEU A 376 -3.48 -25.27 10.84
N ALA A 377 -4.26 -24.23 11.09
CA ALA A 377 -5.06 -24.10 12.33
C ALA A 377 -6.54 -24.52 12.16
N GLY A 378 -6.91 -25.12 11.04
CA GLY A 378 -8.26 -25.66 10.81
C GLY A 378 -9.14 -24.81 9.90
N GLY A 379 -8.56 -23.87 9.17
CA GLY A 379 -9.23 -23.07 8.14
C GLY A 379 -10.01 -21.87 8.69
N GLU A 380 -10.60 -21.13 7.78
CA GLU A 380 -11.29 -19.87 8.06
C GLU A 380 -12.57 -19.99 8.90
N THR A 381 -13.14 -21.20 9.00
CA THR A 381 -14.32 -21.46 9.84
C THR A 381 -13.98 -21.64 11.33
N SER A 382 -12.68 -21.66 11.67
CA SER A 382 -12.18 -21.84 13.04
C SER A 382 -11.90 -20.48 13.71
N ARG A 383 -12.54 -20.22 14.86
CA ARG A 383 -12.23 -19.05 15.71
C ARG A 383 -10.78 -19.05 16.16
N LEU A 384 -10.23 -20.25 16.48
CA LEU A 384 -8.85 -20.40 16.89
C LEU A 384 -7.90 -20.03 15.74
N ALA A 385 -8.21 -20.44 14.51
CA ALA A 385 -7.40 -20.12 13.34
C ALA A 385 -7.29 -18.60 13.13
N TRP A 386 -8.39 -17.86 13.26
CA TRP A 386 -8.36 -16.40 13.19
C TRP A 386 -7.59 -15.78 14.35
N GLY A 387 -7.72 -16.29 15.57
CA GLY A 387 -6.89 -15.87 16.71
C GLY A 387 -5.40 -15.98 16.41
N LEU A 388 -4.95 -17.13 15.88
CA LEU A 388 -3.56 -17.38 15.49
C LEU A 388 -3.13 -16.53 14.27
N ALA A 389 -4.02 -16.33 13.32
CA ALA A 389 -3.78 -15.47 12.15
C ALA A 389 -3.50 -14.01 12.57
N PHE A 390 -4.28 -13.44 13.47
CA PHE A 390 -4.05 -12.09 14.00
C PHE A 390 -2.78 -12.02 14.87
N LEU A 391 -2.48 -13.04 15.66
CA LEU A 391 -1.19 -13.12 16.36
C LEU A 391 -0.01 -13.15 15.38
N THR A 392 -0.16 -13.83 14.24
CA THR A 392 0.85 -13.84 13.17
C THR A 392 1.00 -12.46 12.53
N MET A 393 -0.09 -11.70 12.38
CA MET A 393 0.00 -10.28 11.96
C MET A 393 0.80 -9.48 12.99
N GLY A 394 0.44 -9.53 14.27
CA GLY A 394 1.11 -8.83 15.36
C GLY A 394 2.56 -9.26 15.59
N ALA A 395 2.96 -10.45 15.14
CA ALA A 395 4.34 -10.92 15.22
C ALA A 395 5.31 -10.01 14.43
N GLY A 396 4.86 -9.35 13.37
CA GLY A 396 5.61 -8.31 12.66
C GLY A 396 6.03 -7.16 13.57
N SER A 397 5.08 -6.57 14.29
CA SER A 397 5.33 -5.51 15.27
C SER A 397 6.15 -6.01 16.46
N ALA A 398 5.93 -7.24 16.93
CA ALA A 398 6.73 -7.82 18.01
C ALA A 398 8.20 -7.98 17.62
N ALA A 399 8.49 -8.49 16.42
CA ALA A 399 9.84 -8.57 15.87
C ALA A 399 10.48 -7.19 15.66
N ALA A 400 9.72 -6.24 15.13
CA ALA A 400 10.13 -4.86 14.92
C ALA A 400 10.49 -4.16 16.23
N LEU A 401 9.72 -4.41 17.30
CA LEU A 401 9.99 -3.88 18.63
C LEU A 401 11.36 -4.32 19.18
N VAL A 402 11.76 -5.58 18.91
CA VAL A 402 13.10 -6.08 19.28
C VAL A 402 14.18 -5.30 18.52
N ALA A 403 14.00 -5.05 17.22
CA ALA A 403 14.94 -4.27 16.43
C ALA A 403 15.09 -2.82 16.93
N ILE A 404 13.97 -2.16 17.25
CA ILE A 404 13.94 -0.76 17.76
C ILE A 404 14.60 -0.65 19.15
N ARG A 405 14.44 -1.67 20.02
CA ARG A 405 15.00 -1.66 21.38
C ARG A 405 16.51 -1.96 21.47
N ARG A 406 17.05 -2.70 20.49
CA ARG A 406 18.47 -3.10 20.46
C ARG A 406 19.42 -2.02 19.95
N LEU A 407 18.89 -0.88 19.62
CA LEU A 407 19.62 0.29 19.12
C LEU A 407 19.54 1.45 20.07
#